data_9bf8c143cc2afb0e532a139c04783bf4
#
_entry.id   9bf8c143cc2afb0e532a139c04783bf4
#
_cell.length_a   1.000
_cell.length_b   1.000
_cell.length_c   1.000
_cell.angle_alpha   90.00
_cell.angle_beta   90.00
_cell.angle_gamma   90.00
#
_symmetry.space_group_name_H-M   'P 1'
#
loop_
_entity.id
_entity.type
_entity.pdbx_description
1 polymer ?
#
loop_
_entity_poly.entity_id
_entity_poly.type
_entity_poly.pdbx_seq_one_letter_code
_entity_poly.pdbx_strand_id
1 'polypeptide(L)'
;MSVPYGRNLDPAWCTQEFWGDNFFYWAFFCENVGGAEAHFEEDIRKSLLTVHMSASGDSGPSVDQQGKKTMLEAAPALPAELPDWMTDEDLDYYVDAYTQSGFRGGLNWYRNIPYFLTDTAELDGRKISQPSIFITGSEDPVRRMTGGRTGAELFEDLRSVHVIEGPGHWVQLEAMEETNQLLLEFLAEFV
;
A
#
# COMPACT_ATOMS: atom_id res chain seq x y z
N MET A 1 5.67 5.42 -6.47
CA MET A 1 6.08 5.67 -5.05
C MET A 1 5.76 4.44 -4.22
N SER A 2 6.50 4.21 -3.18
CA SER A 2 6.34 3.14 -2.17
C SER A 2 6.37 1.70 -2.68
N VAL A 3 5.60 1.34 -3.71
CA VAL A 3 5.63 0.00 -4.32
C VAL A 3 6.53 0.02 -5.56
N PRO A 4 7.61 -0.77 -5.61
CA PRO A 4 8.43 -0.87 -6.80
C PRO A 4 7.67 -1.56 -7.93
N TYR A 5 7.95 -1.17 -9.18
CA TYR A 5 7.47 -1.93 -10.32
C TYR A 5 8.06 -3.35 -10.26
N GLY A 6 7.25 -4.34 -10.58
CA GLY A 6 7.69 -5.73 -10.63
C GLY A 6 6.58 -6.67 -11.04
N ARG A 7 6.99 -7.87 -11.47
CA ARG A 7 6.08 -8.96 -11.86
C ARG A 7 6.23 -10.20 -10.97
N ASN A 8 6.92 -10.06 -9.84
CA ASN A 8 7.20 -11.16 -8.91
C ASN A 8 6.10 -11.32 -7.84
N LEU A 9 4.84 -11.30 -8.30
CA LEU A 9 3.69 -11.54 -7.43
C LEU A 9 3.34 -13.02 -7.49
N ASP A 10 3.46 -13.73 -6.35
CA ASP A 10 3.04 -15.12 -6.26
C ASP A 10 1.52 -15.17 -6.00
N PRO A 11 0.71 -15.75 -6.92
CA PRO A 11 -0.73 -15.92 -6.71
C PRO A 11 -1.09 -16.65 -5.41
N ALA A 12 -0.22 -17.50 -4.89
CA ALA A 12 -0.44 -18.18 -3.62
C ALA A 12 -0.58 -17.21 -2.44
N TRP A 13 -0.02 -16.00 -2.52
CA TRP A 13 -0.20 -14.98 -1.48
C TRP A 13 -1.64 -14.53 -1.30
N CYS A 14 -2.50 -14.78 -2.29
CA CYS A 14 -3.93 -14.51 -2.22
C CYS A 14 -4.74 -15.63 -1.56
N THR A 15 -4.09 -16.64 -1.00
CA THR A 15 -4.73 -17.79 -0.34
C THR A 15 -4.31 -17.90 1.13
N GLN A 16 -5.26 -18.18 2.01
CA GLN A 16 -4.98 -18.43 3.43
C GLN A 16 -4.14 -19.71 3.64
N GLU A 17 -4.26 -20.68 2.74
CA GLU A 17 -3.46 -21.90 2.78
C GLU A 17 -1.95 -21.62 2.78
N PHE A 18 -1.49 -20.63 1.99
CA PHE A 18 -0.09 -20.21 1.96
C PHE A 18 0.38 -19.63 3.30
N TRP A 19 -0.47 -18.86 3.97
CA TRP A 19 -0.13 -18.15 5.21
C TRP A 19 -0.37 -18.97 6.48
N GLY A 20 -1.09 -20.10 6.38
CA GLY A 20 -1.44 -20.96 7.50
C GLY A 20 -2.28 -20.20 8.54
N ASP A 21 -1.81 -20.17 9.79
CA ASP A 21 -2.49 -19.47 10.88
C ASP A 21 -2.19 -17.95 10.94
N ASN A 22 -1.31 -17.44 10.08
CA ASN A 22 -0.97 -16.02 10.06
C ASN A 22 -1.96 -15.25 9.20
N PHE A 23 -2.42 -14.11 9.69
CA PHE A 23 -3.23 -13.19 8.91
C PHE A 23 -2.36 -12.50 7.84
N PHE A 24 -2.86 -12.50 6.62
CA PHE A 24 -2.33 -11.65 5.55
C PHE A 24 -3.48 -11.03 4.75
N TYR A 25 -3.47 -9.73 4.63
CA TYR A 25 -4.60 -8.97 4.08
C TYR A 25 -4.93 -9.32 2.62
N TRP A 26 -3.97 -9.75 1.80
CA TRP A 26 -4.29 -10.19 0.43
C TRP A 26 -5.17 -11.43 0.42
N ALA A 27 -4.86 -12.43 1.24
CA ALA A 27 -5.67 -13.63 1.38
C ALA A 27 -7.08 -13.27 1.90
N PHE A 28 -7.17 -12.42 2.91
CA PHE A 28 -8.45 -11.95 3.44
C PHE A 28 -9.30 -11.24 2.37
N PHE A 29 -8.70 -10.40 1.52
CA PHE A 29 -9.41 -9.69 0.46
C PHE A 29 -9.83 -10.60 -0.69
N CYS A 30 -9.00 -11.57 -1.05
CA CYS A 30 -9.24 -12.47 -2.16
C CYS A 30 -10.26 -13.56 -1.84
N GLU A 31 -10.17 -14.18 -0.66
CA GLU A 31 -11.02 -15.31 -0.28
C GLU A 31 -12.32 -14.91 0.39
N ASN A 32 -12.38 -13.72 1.02
CA ASN A 32 -13.55 -13.26 1.75
C ASN A 32 -14.37 -12.21 0.96
N VAL A 33 -14.81 -12.59 -0.24
CA VAL A 33 -15.60 -11.70 -1.11
C VAL A 33 -16.95 -11.39 -0.49
N GLY A 34 -17.29 -10.13 -0.36
CA GLY A 34 -18.47 -9.63 0.33
C GLY A 34 -18.26 -9.47 1.82
N GLY A 35 -17.58 -10.41 2.49
CA GLY A 35 -17.27 -10.30 3.91
C GLY A 35 -16.15 -9.27 4.20
N ALA A 36 -15.16 -9.14 3.33
CA ALA A 36 -14.15 -8.11 3.45
C ALA A 36 -14.76 -6.70 3.26
N GLU A 37 -15.67 -6.54 2.28
CA GLU A 37 -16.43 -5.31 2.11
C GLU A 37 -17.24 -4.97 3.36
N ALA A 38 -18.07 -5.90 3.83
CA ALA A 38 -18.90 -5.69 5.00
C ALA A 38 -18.08 -5.35 6.26
N HIS A 39 -16.90 -5.98 6.41
CA HIS A 39 -15.99 -5.68 7.51
C HIS A 39 -15.50 -4.23 7.51
N PHE A 40 -15.14 -3.69 6.34
CA PHE A 40 -14.70 -2.29 6.22
C PHE A 40 -15.86 -1.29 6.29
N GLU A 41 -17.04 -1.69 5.81
CA GLU A 41 -18.24 -0.85 5.74
C GLU A 41 -18.99 -0.77 7.07
N GLU A 42 -18.69 -1.64 8.05
CA GLU A 42 -19.27 -1.58 9.40
C GLU A 42 -18.95 -0.26 10.11
N ASP A 43 -17.69 0.22 9.97
CA ASP A 43 -17.24 1.52 10.46
C ASP A 43 -16.17 2.06 9.48
N ILE A 44 -16.62 2.81 8.49
CA ILE A 44 -15.77 3.32 7.40
C ILE A 44 -14.65 4.19 7.94
N ARG A 45 -14.93 5.10 8.88
CA ARG A 45 -13.93 6.00 9.46
C ARG A 45 -12.82 5.22 10.16
N LYS A 46 -13.20 4.29 11.02
CA LYS A 46 -12.27 3.43 11.73
C LYS A 46 -11.46 2.56 10.76
N SER A 47 -12.09 2.01 9.76
CA SER A 47 -11.46 1.17 8.75
C SER A 47 -10.42 1.92 7.93
N LEU A 48 -10.74 3.12 7.48
CA LEU A 48 -9.81 3.99 6.75
C LEU A 48 -8.62 4.39 7.61
N LEU A 49 -8.88 4.84 8.83
CA LEU A 49 -7.79 5.19 9.76
C LEU A 49 -6.90 3.97 10.06
N THR A 50 -7.50 2.78 10.25
CA THR A 50 -6.76 1.53 10.45
C THR A 50 -5.84 1.21 9.27
N VAL A 51 -6.33 1.33 8.04
CA VAL A 51 -5.52 1.07 6.83
C VAL A 51 -4.35 2.05 6.76
N HIS A 52 -4.60 3.34 6.96
CA HIS A 52 -3.55 4.35 6.93
C HIS A 52 -2.50 4.09 8.03
N MET A 53 -2.94 3.90 9.27
CA MET A 53 -2.02 3.68 10.39
C MET A 53 -1.25 2.36 10.29
N SER A 54 -1.82 1.30 9.70
CA SER A 54 -1.14 0.01 9.57
C SER A 54 0.13 0.06 8.72
N ALA A 55 0.26 1.06 7.88
CA ALA A 55 1.38 1.21 6.95
C ALA A 55 2.13 2.54 7.11
N SER A 56 1.77 3.37 8.07
CA SER A 56 2.44 4.63 8.39
C SER A 56 3.75 4.41 9.14
N GLY A 57 4.66 5.37 9.04
CA GLY A 57 5.84 5.47 9.89
C GLY A 57 5.50 5.73 11.37
N ASP A 58 4.35 6.34 11.62
CA ASP A 58 3.81 6.59 12.97
C ASP A 58 3.05 5.38 13.54
N SER A 59 3.03 4.24 12.84
CA SER A 59 2.35 3.06 13.35
C SER A 59 3.01 2.58 14.65
N GLY A 60 2.17 2.12 15.58
CA GLY A 60 2.64 1.50 16.81
C GLY A 60 3.39 0.18 16.57
N PRO A 61 3.78 -0.52 17.64
CA PRO A 61 4.46 -1.81 17.53
C PRO A 61 3.70 -2.78 16.62
N SER A 62 4.44 -3.57 15.84
CA SER A 62 3.84 -4.61 15.00
C SER A 62 3.04 -5.61 15.85
N VAL A 63 1.87 -5.99 15.34
CA VAL A 63 0.99 -6.97 15.98
C VAL A 63 1.35 -8.37 15.47
N ASP A 64 1.36 -9.35 16.39
CA ASP A 64 1.48 -10.76 15.99
C ASP A 64 0.27 -11.13 15.13
N GLN A 65 0.55 -11.68 13.95
CA GLN A 65 -0.47 -12.02 12.97
C GLN A 65 -1.10 -13.40 13.19
N GLN A 66 -0.52 -14.20 14.09
CA GLN A 66 -1.00 -15.55 14.35
C GLN A 66 -2.41 -15.56 14.92
N GLY A 67 -3.29 -16.31 14.30
CA GLY A 67 -4.69 -16.48 14.72
C GLY A 67 -5.60 -15.28 14.45
N LYS A 68 -5.08 -14.19 13.88
CA LYS A 68 -5.91 -13.04 13.48
C LYS A 68 -6.79 -13.40 12.27
N LYS A 69 -7.97 -12.81 12.21
CA LYS A 69 -8.98 -13.13 11.19
C LYS A 69 -9.41 -11.91 10.38
N THR A 70 -9.16 -10.71 10.89
CA THR A 70 -9.60 -9.47 10.25
C THR A 70 -8.49 -8.44 10.24
N MET A 71 -8.63 -7.43 9.36
CA MET A 71 -7.71 -6.32 9.29
C MET A 71 -7.64 -5.52 10.60
N LEU A 72 -8.78 -5.33 11.28
CA LEU A 72 -8.83 -4.60 12.55
C LEU A 72 -8.14 -5.35 13.69
N GLU A 73 -8.19 -6.69 13.70
CA GLU A 73 -7.48 -7.51 14.70
C GLU A 73 -5.97 -7.53 14.46
N ALA A 74 -5.57 -7.46 13.19
CA ALA A 74 -4.19 -7.55 12.75
C ALA A 74 -3.46 -6.21 12.77
N ALA A 75 -4.19 -5.10 12.88
CA ALA A 75 -3.65 -3.76 12.87
C ALA A 75 -3.14 -3.34 14.26
N PRO A 76 -2.18 -2.40 14.31
CA PRO A 76 -1.82 -1.70 15.55
C PRO A 76 -3.02 -0.97 16.16
N ALA A 77 -2.95 -0.71 17.47
CA ALA A 77 -3.95 0.14 18.12
C ALA A 77 -3.97 1.54 17.47
N LEU A 78 -5.16 2.04 17.23
CA LEU A 78 -5.31 3.39 16.70
C LEU A 78 -4.85 4.43 17.72
N PRO A 79 -4.21 5.53 17.30
CA PRO A 79 -3.81 6.61 18.16
C PRO A 79 -5.04 7.35 18.72
N ALA A 80 -4.88 8.01 19.86
CA ALA A 80 -5.95 8.79 20.48
C ALA A 80 -6.28 10.07 19.69
N GLU A 81 -5.32 10.59 18.95
CA GLU A 81 -5.41 11.78 18.09
C GLU A 81 -4.93 11.40 16.70
N LEU A 82 -5.40 12.11 15.67
CA LEU A 82 -4.92 11.91 14.30
C LEU A 82 -3.43 12.29 14.21
N PRO A 83 -2.66 11.63 13.31
CA PRO A 83 -1.29 12.03 13.06
C PRO A 83 -1.25 13.41 12.40
N ASP A 84 -0.14 14.14 12.56
CA ASP A 84 0.03 15.51 12.07
C ASP A 84 -0.18 15.69 10.55
N TRP A 85 -0.01 14.60 9.78
CA TRP A 85 -0.17 14.58 8.33
C TRP A 85 -1.60 14.29 7.86
N MET A 86 -2.58 14.13 8.78
CA MET A 86 -3.99 13.87 8.45
C MET A 86 -4.91 14.73 9.32
N THR A 87 -5.67 15.61 8.72
CA THR A 87 -6.68 16.38 9.42
C THR A 87 -8.02 15.62 9.49
N ASP A 88 -8.92 16.06 10.37
CA ASP A 88 -10.30 15.55 10.39
C ASP A 88 -11.02 15.77 9.06
N GLU A 89 -10.77 16.90 8.39
CA GLU A 89 -11.36 17.23 7.08
C GLU A 89 -10.87 16.26 5.99
N ASP A 90 -9.58 15.89 5.99
CA ASP A 90 -9.03 14.89 5.07
C ASP A 90 -9.70 13.54 5.28
N LEU A 91 -9.80 13.10 6.54
CA LEU A 91 -10.42 11.81 6.86
C LEU A 91 -11.92 11.81 6.54
N ASP A 92 -12.65 12.89 6.80
CA ASP A 92 -14.05 13.04 6.44
C ASP A 92 -14.26 12.97 4.92
N TYR A 93 -13.36 13.57 4.13
CA TYR A 93 -13.40 13.47 2.67
C TYR A 93 -13.28 11.99 2.20
N TYR A 94 -12.36 11.23 2.78
CA TYR A 94 -12.25 9.80 2.49
C TYR A 94 -13.51 9.03 2.93
N VAL A 95 -14.05 9.32 4.11
CA VAL A 95 -15.29 8.68 4.61
C VAL A 95 -16.44 8.91 3.66
N ASP A 96 -16.64 10.14 3.20
CA ASP A 96 -17.70 10.49 2.26
C ASP A 96 -17.53 9.76 0.91
N ALA A 97 -16.30 9.72 0.39
CA ALA A 97 -16.01 9.04 -0.86
C ALA A 97 -16.29 7.52 -0.75
N TYR A 98 -15.83 6.88 0.32
CA TYR A 98 -16.05 5.44 0.53
C TYR A 98 -17.49 5.08 0.94
N THR A 99 -18.20 6.01 1.58
CA THR A 99 -19.65 5.85 1.82
C THR A 99 -20.44 5.76 0.50
N GLN A 100 -20.00 6.49 -0.52
CA GLN A 100 -20.64 6.47 -1.84
C GLN A 100 -20.19 5.30 -2.71
N SER A 101 -18.89 4.97 -2.72
CA SER A 101 -18.31 3.97 -3.62
C SER A 101 -18.25 2.56 -3.04
N GLY A 102 -18.28 2.41 -1.71
CA GLY A 102 -17.91 1.19 -1.02
C GLY A 102 -16.44 0.82 -1.20
N PHE A 103 -16.05 -0.32 -0.63
CA PHE A 103 -14.66 -0.82 -0.68
C PHE A 103 -14.39 -1.77 -1.85
N ARG A 104 -15.41 -2.28 -2.52
CA ARG A 104 -15.27 -3.32 -3.55
C ARG A 104 -14.28 -2.98 -4.66
N GLY A 105 -14.28 -1.74 -5.13
CA GLY A 105 -13.37 -1.28 -6.18
C GLY A 105 -11.90 -1.42 -5.78
N GLY A 106 -11.55 -0.95 -4.59
CA GLY A 106 -10.20 -1.06 -4.03
C GLY A 106 -9.77 -2.51 -3.78
N LEU A 107 -10.67 -3.33 -3.21
CA LEU A 107 -10.38 -4.74 -2.93
C LEU A 107 -10.19 -5.57 -4.20
N ASN A 108 -10.84 -5.21 -5.30
CA ASN A 108 -10.70 -5.89 -6.59
C ASN A 108 -9.29 -5.76 -7.19
N TRP A 109 -8.49 -4.76 -6.82
CA TRP A 109 -7.08 -4.70 -7.22
C TRP A 109 -6.33 -5.94 -6.73
N TYR A 110 -6.55 -6.35 -5.48
CA TYR A 110 -5.93 -7.54 -4.91
C TYR A 110 -6.49 -8.83 -5.52
N ARG A 111 -7.79 -8.89 -5.77
CA ARG A 111 -8.48 -10.05 -6.37
C ARG A 111 -8.03 -10.34 -7.80
N ASN A 112 -7.45 -9.37 -8.48
CA ASN A 112 -6.87 -9.53 -9.82
C ASN A 112 -5.40 -10.01 -9.79
N ILE A 113 -4.72 -10.01 -8.64
CA ILE A 113 -3.33 -10.46 -8.53
C ILE A 113 -3.12 -11.88 -9.08
N PRO A 114 -3.98 -12.88 -8.82
CA PRO A 114 -3.81 -14.22 -9.36
C PRO A 114 -3.78 -14.29 -10.89
N TYR A 115 -4.42 -13.33 -11.56
CA TYR A 115 -4.52 -13.27 -13.02
C TYR A 115 -3.46 -12.36 -13.65
N PHE A 116 -2.83 -11.52 -12.85
CA PHE A 116 -1.92 -10.45 -13.31
C PHE A 116 -0.82 -10.97 -14.26
N LEU A 117 -0.13 -12.06 -13.91
CA LEU A 117 0.97 -12.60 -14.71
C LEU A 117 0.47 -13.16 -16.05
N THR A 118 -0.71 -13.80 -16.05
CA THR A 118 -1.31 -14.37 -17.25
C THR A 118 -1.85 -13.29 -18.17
N ASP A 119 -2.59 -12.34 -17.61
CA ASP A 119 -3.27 -11.29 -18.39
C ASP A 119 -2.30 -10.23 -18.94
N THR A 120 -1.09 -10.18 -18.39
CA THR A 120 -0.03 -9.26 -18.83
C THR A 120 1.23 -10.00 -19.29
N ALA A 121 1.09 -11.21 -19.83
CA ALA A 121 2.22 -12.05 -20.26
C ALA A 121 3.11 -11.36 -21.31
N GLU A 122 2.53 -10.49 -22.15
CA GLU A 122 3.28 -9.71 -23.15
C GLU A 122 4.23 -8.67 -22.54
N LEU A 123 4.11 -8.38 -21.23
CA LEU A 123 5.01 -7.48 -20.49
C LEU A 123 6.20 -8.23 -19.87
N ASP A 124 6.27 -9.55 -20.04
CA ASP A 124 7.37 -10.33 -19.47
C ASP A 124 8.72 -9.92 -20.06
N GLY A 125 9.69 -9.69 -19.19
CA GLY A 125 11.02 -9.22 -19.59
C GLY A 125 11.08 -7.77 -20.10
N ARG A 126 9.96 -7.06 -20.21
CA ARG A 126 9.96 -5.63 -20.62
C ARG A 126 10.42 -4.75 -19.47
N LYS A 127 11.18 -3.72 -19.82
CA LYS A 127 11.60 -2.65 -18.93
C LYS A 127 10.78 -1.39 -19.17
N ILE A 128 10.70 -0.54 -18.15
CA ILE A 128 10.15 0.81 -18.27
C ILE A 128 11.22 1.67 -18.94
N SER A 129 10.91 2.17 -20.15
CA SER A 129 11.85 2.97 -20.95
C SER A 129 11.77 4.47 -20.67
N GLN A 130 10.70 4.92 -20.01
CA GLN A 130 10.56 6.33 -19.64
C GLN A 130 11.49 6.69 -18.50
N PRO A 131 12.05 7.94 -18.50
CA PRO A 131 12.73 8.47 -17.34
C PRO A 131 11.88 8.31 -16.07
N SER A 132 12.46 7.81 -15.00
CA SER A 132 11.73 7.47 -13.79
C SER A 132 12.52 7.85 -12.54
N ILE A 133 11.77 8.12 -11.47
CA ILE A 133 12.31 8.18 -10.10
C ILE A 133 11.52 7.24 -9.20
N PHE A 134 12.16 6.75 -8.14
CA PHE A 134 11.48 5.97 -7.10
C PHE A 134 11.59 6.69 -5.76
N ILE A 135 10.45 6.92 -5.11
CA ILE A 135 10.37 7.58 -3.80
C ILE A 135 9.67 6.64 -2.83
N THR A 136 10.22 6.45 -1.63
CA THR A 136 9.65 5.61 -0.56
C THR A 136 10.04 6.14 0.80
N GLY A 137 9.28 5.77 1.84
CA GLY A 137 9.65 6.04 3.23
C GLY A 137 10.59 4.98 3.80
N SER A 138 11.43 5.35 4.78
CA SER A 138 12.33 4.41 5.45
C SER A 138 11.57 3.36 6.26
N GLU A 139 10.41 3.75 6.82
CA GLU A 139 9.58 2.90 7.65
C GLU A 139 8.48 2.14 6.88
N ASP A 140 8.47 2.24 5.56
CA ASP A 140 7.48 1.55 4.72
C ASP A 140 7.55 0.02 4.92
N PRO A 141 6.46 -0.62 5.41
CA PRO A 141 6.41 -2.08 5.57
C PRO A 141 6.56 -2.83 4.24
N VAL A 142 6.11 -2.27 3.11
CA VAL A 142 6.28 -2.88 1.78
C VAL A 142 7.77 -2.90 1.41
N ARG A 143 8.51 -1.83 1.71
CA ARG A 143 9.95 -1.79 1.51
C ARG A 143 10.65 -2.88 2.32
N ARG A 144 10.24 -3.11 3.57
CA ARG A 144 10.75 -4.22 4.40
C ARG A 144 10.41 -5.59 3.80
N MET A 145 9.17 -5.80 3.36
CA MET A 145 8.73 -7.05 2.72
C MET A 145 9.49 -7.36 1.43
N THR A 146 9.85 -6.35 0.66
CA THR A 146 10.62 -6.49 -0.59
C THR A 146 12.13 -6.55 -0.36
N GLY A 147 12.59 -6.54 0.89
CA GLY A 147 14.03 -6.49 1.22
C GLY A 147 14.73 -5.24 0.72
N GLY A 148 14.01 -4.12 0.65
CA GLY A 148 14.52 -2.83 0.17
C GLY A 148 14.71 -2.74 -1.35
N ARG A 149 14.18 -3.71 -2.11
CA ARG A 149 14.27 -3.67 -3.57
C ARG A 149 13.53 -2.47 -4.13
N THR A 150 14.11 -1.84 -5.12
CA THR A 150 13.52 -0.71 -5.85
C THR A 150 13.01 -1.11 -7.23
N GLY A 151 13.31 -2.32 -7.67
CA GLY A 151 13.05 -2.77 -9.03
C GLY A 151 13.91 -2.08 -10.08
N ALA A 152 15.08 -1.51 -9.68
CA ALA A 152 15.93 -0.71 -10.57
C ALA A 152 16.33 -1.43 -11.86
N GLU A 153 16.47 -2.74 -11.80
CA GLU A 153 16.77 -3.61 -12.94
C GLU A 153 15.67 -3.64 -14.01
N LEU A 154 14.46 -3.20 -13.65
CA LEU A 154 13.27 -3.16 -14.52
C LEU A 154 13.08 -1.80 -15.22
N PHE A 155 14.00 -0.88 -15.04
CA PHE A 155 14.02 0.43 -15.70
C PHE A 155 15.21 0.53 -16.66
N GLU A 156 15.02 1.24 -17.78
CA GLU A 156 16.12 1.62 -18.68
C GLU A 156 16.76 2.94 -18.23
N ASP A 157 15.94 3.83 -17.64
CA ASP A 157 16.36 5.17 -17.23
C ASP A 157 15.78 5.52 -15.84
N LEU A 158 16.27 4.84 -14.78
CA LEU A 158 15.99 5.22 -13.40
C LEU A 158 16.96 6.29 -12.93
N ARG A 159 16.50 7.55 -12.90
CA ARG A 159 17.33 8.73 -12.57
C ARG A 159 17.78 8.74 -11.12
N SER A 160 16.86 8.44 -10.19
CA SER A 160 17.18 8.45 -8.77
C SER A 160 16.25 7.58 -7.96
N VAL A 161 16.72 7.25 -6.75
CA VAL A 161 15.96 6.56 -5.70
C VAL A 161 16.06 7.42 -4.44
N HIS A 162 14.92 7.81 -3.90
CA HIS A 162 14.83 8.62 -2.69
C HIS A 162 14.16 7.80 -1.58
N VAL A 163 14.85 7.68 -0.46
CA VAL A 163 14.32 7.09 0.77
C VAL A 163 14.21 8.21 1.79
N ILE A 164 12.99 8.65 2.07
CA ILE A 164 12.73 9.73 3.02
C ILE A 164 12.71 9.11 4.42
N GLU A 165 13.46 9.68 5.35
CA GLU A 165 13.57 9.18 6.72
C GLU A 165 12.33 9.50 7.55
N GLY A 166 11.75 8.48 8.19
CA GLY A 166 10.58 8.56 9.08
C GLY A 166 9.27 8.10 8.48
N PRO A 167 8.84 8.59 7.28
CA PRO A 167 7.59 8.17 6.67
C PRO A 167 7.52 6.67 6.40
N GLY A 168 6.27 6.15 6.42
CA GLY A 168 5.95 4.80 6.01
C GLY A 168 5.52 4.73 4.54
N HIS A 169 4.42 4.01 4.31
CA HIS A 169 3.89 3.72 2.98
C HIS A 169 3.26 4.92 2.28
N TRP A 170 2.67 5.81 3.06
CA TRP A 170 1.94 6.97 2.54
C TRP A 170 2.84 8.19 2.41
N VAL A 171 4.02 8.00 1.83
CA VAL A 171 5.07 9.03 1.73
C VAL A 171 4.57 10.35 1.15
N GLN A 172 3.58 10.33 0.26
CA GLN A 172 2.94 11.51 -0.31
C GLN A 172 2.05 12.28 0.69
N LEU A 173 1.66 11.66 1.79
CA LEU A 173 0.91 12.28 2.90
C LEU A 173 1.84 12.60 4.06
N GLU A 174 2.61 11.60 4.49
CA GLU A 174 3.49 11.67 5.66
C GLU A 174 4.68 12.63 5.48
N ALA A 175 5.15 12.83 4.23
CA ALA A 175 6.23 13.77 3.85
C ALA A 175 5.86 14.55 2.59
N MET A 176 4.70 15.21 2.62
CA MET A 176 4.11 15.86 1.45
C MET A 176 5.03 16.89 0.81
N GLU A 177 5.65 17.77 1.60
CA GLU A 177 6.50 18.84 1.09
C GLU A 177 7.74 18.28 0.36
N GLU A 178 8.46 17.35 0.98
CA GLU A 178 9.66 16.73 0.41
C GLU A 178 9.30 15.89 -0.83
N THR A 179 8.22 15.13 -0.77
CA THR A 179 7.74 14.35 -1.91
C THR A 179 7.39 15.23 -3.10
N ASN A 180 6.67 16.33 -2.87
CA ASN A 180 6.32 17.30 -3.91
C ASN A 180 7.56 17.98 -4.49
N GLN A 181 8.53 18.36 -3.66
CA GLN A 181 9.78 18.93 -4.13
C GLN A 181 10.51 17.99 -5.09
N LEU A 182 10.71 16.72 -4.68
CA LEU A 182 11.37 15.71 -5.51
C LEU A 182 10.64 15.48 -6.84
N LEU A 183 9.31 15.45 -6.82
CA LEU A 183 8.50 15.31 -8.03
C LEU A 183 8.65 16.53 -8.96
N LEU A 184 8.60 17.73 -8.42
CA LEU A 184 8.74 18.97 -9.21
C LEU A 184 10.14 19.11 -9.79
N GLU A 185 11.20 18.80 -9.05
CA GLU A 185 12.57 18.78 -9.53
C GLU A 185 12.75 17.80 -10.70
N PHE A 186 12.22 16.58 -10.56
CA PHE A 186 12.25 15.59 -11.62
C PHE A 186 11.48 16.04 -12.87
N LEU A 187 10.27 16.57 -12.70
CA LEU A 187 9.45 17.02 -13.83
C LEU A 187 10.06 18.23 -14.56
N ALA A 188 10.79 19.08 -13.85
CA ALA A 188 11.46 20.23 -14.46
C ALA A 188 12.55 19.85 -15.48
N GLU A 189 13.04 18.61 -15.47
CA GLU A 189 13.98 18.12 -16.49
C GLU A 189 13.36 18.01 -17.89
N PHE A 190 12.01 18.04 -18.00
CA PHE A 190 11.27 17.78 -19.23
C PHE A 190 10.46 18.98 -19.74
N VAL A 191 10.63 20.15 -19.14
CA VAL A 191 9.91 21.39 -19.48
C VAL A 191 10.80 22.39 -20.20
#